data_9f7759c465c1e0aca74c7808bde91f55
#
_entry.id   9f7759c465c1e0aca74c7808bde91f55
#
_cell.length_a   1.000
_cell.length_b   1.000
_cell.length_c   1.000
_cell.angle_alpha   90.00
_cell.angle_beta   90.00
_cell.angle_gamma   90.00
#
_symmetry.space_group_name_H-M   'P 1'
#
loop_
_entity.id
_entity.type
_entity.pdbx_description
1 polymer ?
#
loop_
_entity_poly.entity_id
_entity_poly.type
_entity_poly.pdbx_seq_one_letter_code
_entity_poly.pdbx_strand_id
1 'polypeptide(L)'
;HFTSVPSTANHHIERYNQAFSNMFNVNGQDLHGKHHDDVIQWANITHGITLEKAEAGGWPLTPNAQLYIEGDLKRGNSLPALPVGVTYAPILSVNGHLNNIIATIRDITRFRQADELKSTFISIVSHELKTPVALIKGYVSTLRREDASWDRSIIEDSLEVIEEEADRLTLMIENLLDASRLQAGGLPVKKSDVLVHDIINRVVKRMQTQTSRHTIITDLPPDLPVILADETRLEQVLQNLVSNAIKYAPQGQIRISAQLRSDFIVICVSDEGPGIAPGDIPFIFDRFYRAPDMAKHTKGAGLGLYLTRAIIEAHGGRIWVDPEAGKGAQICFTLPLK
;
A
#
# COMPACT_ATOMS: atom_id res chain seq x y z
N HIS A 1 19.69 -21.33 -2.51
CA HIS A 1 19.88 -22.43 -1.57
C HIS A 1 19.83 -23.71 -2.39
N PHE A 2 20.93 -24.46 -2.43
CA PHE A 2 21.06 -25.65 -3.28
C PHE A 2 20.71 -26.88 -2.47
N THR A 3 19.76 -27.65 -2.94
CA THR A 3 19.54 -29.03 -2.53
C THR A 3 19.80 -29.92 -3.76
N SER A 4 20.68 -30.90 -3.69
CA SER A 4 20.78 -31.90 -4.73
C SER A 4 19.83 -33.06 -4.40
N VAL A 5 18.94 -33.36 -5.32
CA VAL A 5 18.10 -34.54 -5.29
C VAL A 5 18.60 -35.44 -6.41
N PRO A 6 19.23 -36.61 -6.16
CA PRO A 6 19.56 -37.50 -7.21
C PRO A 6 18.32 -38.12 -7.80
N SER A 7 18.26 -38.17 -9.09
CA SER A 7 17.35 -39.00 -9.84
C SER A 7 18.07 -40.27 -10.29
N THR A 8 18.27 -41.17 -9.38
CA THR A 8 18.06 -42.57 -9.73
C THR A 8 16.54 -42.74 -9.77
N ALA A 9 16.00 -43.71 -10.49
CA ALA A 9 14.58 -43.94 -10.74
C ALA A 9 13.58 -43.78 -9.53
N ASN A 10 14.03 -43.34 -8.36
CA ASN A 10 13.34 -43.34 -7.10
C ASN A 10 13.29 -41.95 -6.38
N HIS A 11 13.78 -40.86 -6.95
CA HIS A 11 13.70 -39.48 -6.41
C HIS A 11 14.04 -39.33 -4.92
N HIS A 12 15.09 -39.96 -4.43
CA HIS A 12 15.51 -39.89 -3.03
C HIS A 12 16.46 -38.70 -2.78
N ILE A 13 16.31 -38.02 -1.66
CA ILE A 13 17.17 -36.92 -1.25
C ILE A 13 18.52 -37.43 -0.80
N GLU A 14 19.59 -37.09 -1.50
CA GLU A 14 20.98 -37.46 -1.11
C GLU A 14 21.62 -36.41 -0.22
N ARG A 15 21.42 -35.13 -0.55
CA ARG A 15 22.05 -34.01 0.17
C ARG A 15 21.12 -32.83 0.25
N TYR A 16 21.20 -32.13 1.35
CA TYR A 16 20.51 -30.86 1.55
C TYR A 16 21.37 -29.95 2.43
N ASN A 17 21.15 -28.63 2.36
CA ASN A 17 21.90 -27.65 3.15
C ASN A 17 21.11 -27.17 4.36
N GLN A 18 21.81 -26.49 5.29
CA GLN A 18 21.20 -25.94 6.50
C GLN A 18 20.07 -24.94 6.21
N ALA A 19 20.15 -24.20 5.12
CA ALA A 19 19.12 -23.26 4.74
C ALA A 19 17.79 -23.96 4.40
N PHE A 20 17.86 -25.13 3.77
CA PHE A 20 16.68 -25.97 3.53
C PHE A 20 16.07 -26.44 4.85
N SER A 21 16.92 -26.97 5.77
CA SER A 21 16.45 -27.39 7.09
C SER A 21 15.76 -26.30 7.86
N ASN A 22 16.30 -25.07 7.82
CA ASN A 22 15.70 -23.92 8.48
C ASN A 22 14.38 -23.49 7.82
N MET A 23 14.32 -23.52 6.48
CA MET A 23 13.12 -23.12 5.73
C MET A 23 11.93 -24.05 6.02
N PHE A 24 12.18 -25.33 6.13
CA PHE A 24 11.15 -26.36 6.37
C PHE A 24 10.99 -26.74 7.84
N ASN A 25 11.77 -26.14 8.74
CA ASN A 25 11.78 -26.44 10.17
C ASN A 25 12.02 -27.94 10.48
N VAL A 26 12.90 -28.57 9.71
CA VAL A 26 13.25 -29.99 9.84
C VAL A 26 14.59 -30.19 10.58
N ASN A 27 14.90 -29.26 11.50
CA ASN A 27 16.13 -29.31 12.28
C ASN A 27 16.20 -30.61 13.12
N GLY A 28 17.31 -31.32 12.98
CA GLY A 28 17.54 -32.60 13.67
C GLY A 28 16.86 -33.81 13.05
N GLN A 29 16.10 -33.68 11.97
CA GLN A 29 15.57 -34.79 11.19
C GLN A 29 16.54 -35.13 10.07
N ASP A 30 16.87 -36.42 9.90
CA ASP A 30 17.60 -36.88 8.73
C ASP A 30 16.64 -37.04 7.55
N LEU A 31 16.86 -36.26 6.49
CA LEU A 31 16.09 -36.33 5.26
C LEU A 31 16.78 -37.18 4.19
N HIS A 32 18.00 -37.68 4.48
CA HIS A 32 18.73 -38.55 3.57
C HIS A 32 17.94 -39.81 3.29
N GLY A 33 17.78 -40.17 2.02
CA GLY A 33 17.04 -41.35 1.58
C GLY A 33 15.51 -41.22 1.63
N LYS A 34 14.95 -40.08 2.05
CA LYS A 34 13.50 -39.81 1.93
C LYS A 34 13.13 -39.50 0.48
N HIS A 35 11.93 -39.89 0.08
CA HIS A 35 11.42 -39.52 -1.23
C HIS A 35 11.18 -38.04 -1.35
N HIS A 36 11.49 -37.44 -2.49
CA HIS A 36 11.33 -36.03 -2.77
C HIS A 36 9.92 -35.53 -2.46
N ASP A 37 8.89 -36.26 -2.93
CA ASP A 37 7.48 -35.82 -2.80
C ASP A 37 6.95 -35.94 -1.37
N ASP A 38 7.60 -36.71 -0.49
CA ASP A 38 7.29 -36.76 0.93
C ASP A 38 7.72 -35.46 1.63
N VAL A 39 8.75 -34.80 1.09
CA VAL A 39 9.35 -33.59 1.68
C VAL A 39 8.86 -32.34 0.98
N ILE A 40 8.79 -32.36 -0.36
CA ILE A 40 8.35 -31.24 -1.20
C ILE A 40 6.86 -31.42 -1.54
N GLN A 41 6.01 -31.11 -0.59
CA GLN A 41 4.56 -31.24 -0.76
C GLN A 41 3.93 -29.90 -1.18
N TRP A 42 3.41 -29.85 -2.37
CA TRP A 42 2.68 -28.69 -2.87
C TRP A 42 1.28 -28.58 -2.21
N ALA A 43 0.98 -27.43 -1.62
CA ALA A 43 -0.37 -27.07 -1.23
C ALA A 43 -1.14 -26.52 -2.43
N ASN A 44 -0.45 -25.74 -3.27
CA ASN A 44 -0.96 -25.16 -4.49
C ASN A 44 0.20 -24.91 -5.46
N ILE A 45 -0.03 -25.08 -6.76
CA ILE A 45 0.92 -24.70 -7.83
C ILE A 45 0.29 -23.58 -8.63
N THR A 46 0.97 -22.42 -8.70
CA THR A 46 0.51 -21.25 -9.43
C THR A 46 1.13 -21.15 -10.83
N HIS A 47 2.33 -21.69 -11.01
CA HIS A 47 3.02 -21.71 -12.31
C HIS A 47 3.86 -22.99 -12.46
N GLY A 48 3.91 -23.55 -13.68
CA GLY A 48 4.65 -24.76 -13.99
C GLY A 48 3.87 -26.05 -13.75
N ILE A 49 4.56 -27.17 -13.86
CA ILE A 49 4.02 -28.52 -13.63
C ILE A 49 4.94 -29.28 -12.67
N THR A 50 4.41 -30.28 -11.96
CA THR A 50 5.22 -31.09 -11.04
C THR A 50 6.37 -31.81 -11.74
N LEU A 51 7.43 -32.14 -10.99
CA LEU A 51 8.59 -32.87 -11.50
C LEU A 51 8.17 -34.16 -12.18
N GLU A 52 7.30 -34.96 -11.56
CA GLU A 52 6.76 -36.22 -12.10
C GLU A 52 6.06 -36.01 -13.46
N LYS A 53 5.22 -34.97 -13.59
CA LYS A 53 4.55 -34.68 -14.87
C LYS A 53 5.51 -34.18 -15.94
N ALA A 54 6.56 -33.45 -15.56
CA ALA A 54 7.58 -32.99 -16.48
C ALA A 54 8.39 -34.17 -17.04
N GLU A 55 8.79 -35.12 -16.19
CA GLU A 55 9.51 -36.32 -16.58
C GLU A 55 8.66 -37.26 -17.46
N ALA A 56 7.38 -37.44 -17.12
CA ALA A 56 6.42 -38.14 -17.96
C ALA A 56 6.29 -37.50 -19.36
N GLY A 57 6.52 -36.18 -19.47
CA GLY A 57 6.60 -35.42 -20.72
C GLY A 57 7.97 -35.43 -21.40
N GLY A 58 8.96 -36.19 -20.87
CA GLY A 58 10.30 -36.35 -21.45
C GLY A 58 11.35 -35.36 -20.94
N TRP A 59 11.09 -34.61 -19.87
CA TRP A 59 12.12 -33.78 -19.26
C TRP A 59 13.18 -34.63 -18.54
N PRO A 60 14.49 -34.31 -18.61
CA PRO A 60 15.10 -33.20 -19.33
C PRO A 60 15.45 -33.58 -20.78
N LEU A 61 15.07 -32.72 -21.74
CA LEU A 61 15.39 -32.90 -23.15
C LEU A 61 16.84 -32.54 -23.50
N THR A 62 17.47 -31.68 -22.69
CA THR A 62 18.84 -31.20 -22.87
C THR A 62 19.54 -31.05 -21.52
N PRO A 63 20.90 -31.00 -21.46
CA PRO A 63 21.64 -30.80 -20.22
C PRO A 63 21.34 -29.49 -19.52
N ASN A 64 20.86 -28.48 -20.24
CA ASN A 64 20.53 -27.16 -19.71
C ASN A 64 19.01 -26.95 -19.48
N ALA A 65 18.20 -28.03 -19.65
CA ALA A 65 16.77 -27.96 -19.43
C ALA A 65 16.47 -27.72 -17.96
N GLN A 66 16.04 -26.52 -17.60
CA GLN A 66 15.56 -26.18 -16.25
C GLN A 66 14.05 -26.32 -16.21
N LEU A 67 13.53 -26.92 -15.14
CA LEU A 67 12.12 -26.91 -14.82
C LEU A 67 11.89 -25.93 -13.67
N TYR A 68 11.04 -24.91 -13.88
CA TYR A 68 10.66 -23.95 -12.86
C TYR A 68 9.20 -24.18 -12.44
N ILE A 69 8.99 -24.25 -11.13
CA ILE A 69 7.67 -24.40 -10.53
C ILE A 69 7.52 -23.33 -9.46
N GLU A 70 6.38 -22.65 -9.47
CA GLU A 70 6.02 -21.67 -8.45
C GLU A 70 4.73 -22.08 -7.77
N GLY A 71 4.69 -21.96 -6.45
CA GLY A 71 3.51 -22.33 -5.68
C GLY A 71 3.74 -22.21 -4.18
N ASP A 72 2.87 -22.84 -3.43
CA ASP A 72 2.89 -22.86 -1.97
C ASP A 72 3.27 -24.26 -1.49
N LEU A 73 4.37 -24.37 -0.73
CA LEU A 73 4.79 -25.63 -0.12
C LEU A 73 4.28 -25.76 1.31
N LYS A 74 3.80 -26.95 1.67
CA LYS A 74 3.43 -27.31 3.02
C LYS A 74 4.66 -27.41 3.92
N ARG A 75 4.59 -26.86 5.12
CA ARG A 75 5.65 -26.92 6.13
C ARG A 75 5.17 -27.66 7.37
N GLY A 76 4.90 -28.96 7.24
CA GLY A 76 4.31 -29.75 8.32
C GLY A 76 2.89 -29.28 8.68
N ASN A 77 2.36 -29.78 9.82
CA ASN A 77 0.96 -29.53 10.21
C ASN A 77 0.73 -28.22 10.96
N SER A 78 1.79 -27.54 11.42
CA SER A 78 1.67 -26.39 12.35
C SER A 78 2.07 -25.06 11.74
N LEU A 79 2.71 -25.04 10.56
CA LEU A 79 3.17 -23.81 9.93
C LEU A 79 2.32 -23.49 8.69
N PRO A 80 2.09 -22.20 8.39
CA PRO A 80 1.43 -21.82 7.15
C PRO A 80 2.27 -22.26 5.94
N ALA A 81 1.59 -22.51 4.81
CA ALA A 81 2.26 -22.81 3.56
C ALA A 81 3.21 -21.67 3.16
N LEU A 82 4.36 -22.03 2.58
CA LEU A 82 5.40 -21.08 2.19
C LEU A 82 5.36 -20.86 0.68
N PRO A 83 5.19 -19.61 0.21
CA PRO A 83 5.35 -19.27 -1.20
C PRO A 83 6.80 -19.48 -1.65
N VAL A 84 7.01 -20.38 -2.63
CA VAL A 84 8.35 -20.70 -3.14
C VAL A 84 8.39 -20.77 -4.66
N GLY A 85 9.55 -20.44 -5.21
CA GLY A 85 9.97 -20.84 -6.55
C GLY A 85 10.99 -21.97 -6.45
N VAL A 86 10.72 -23.09 -7.13
CA VAL A 86 11.61 -24.24 -7.19
C VAL A 86 12.13 -24.40 -8.62
N THR A 87 13.45 -24.40 -8.76
CA THR A 87 14.12 -24.66 -10.03
C THR A 87 14.81 -26.03 -9.94
N TYR A 88 14.45 -26.95 -10.83
CA TYR A 88 15.11 -28.23 -11.01
C TYR A 88 16.07 -28.15 -12.19
N ALA A 89 17.32 -28.50 -11.96
CA ALA A 89 18.36 -28.55 -12.96
C ALA A 89 18.91 -29.98 -13.03
N PRO A 90 18.93 -30.64 -14.21
CA PRO A 90 19.44 -31.99 -14.37
C PRO A 90 20.98 -32.02 -14.36
N ILE A 91 21.55 -33.04 -13.75
CA ILE A 91 22.96 -33.42 -13.89
C ILE A 91 23.02 -34.68 -14.73
N LEU A 92 23.55 -34.57 -15.96
CA LEU A 92 23.68 -35.69 -16.84
C LEU A 92 25.08 -36.32 -16.71
N SER A 93 25.15 -37.63 -16.86
CA SER A 93 26.40 -38.36 -17.03
C SER A 93 27.04 -38.06 -18.39
N VAL A 94 28.30 -38.48 -18.59
CA VAL A 94 29.01 -38.32 -19.86
C VAL A 94 28.26 -38.97 -21.03
N ASN A 95 27.48 -40.02 -20.74
CA ASN A 95 26.69 -40.76 -21.74
C ASN A 95 25.27 -40.15 -21.95
N GLY A 96 24.99 -39.00 -21.40
CA GLY A 96 23.70 -38.32 -21.56
C GLY A 96 22.57 -38.85 -20.66
N HIS A 97 22.82 -39.81 -19.77
CA HIS A 97 21.82 -40.28 -18.83
C HIS A 97 21.69 -39.35 -17.64
N LEU A 98 20.45 -39.13 -17.16
CA LEU A 98 20.17 -38.37 -15.98
C LEU A 98 20.79 -39.06 -14.76
N ASN A 99 21.73 -38.37 -14.11
CA ASN A 99 22.43 -38.88 -12.93
C ASN A 99 21.79 -38.32 -11.65
N ASN A 100 21.62 -37.00 -11.59
CA ASN A 100 21.05 -36.30 -10.43
C ASN A 100 20.22 -35.11 -10.88
N ILE A 101 19.38 -34.60 -9.98
CA ILE A 101 18.64 -33.34 -10.14
C ILE A 101 19.03 -32.40 -8.99
N ILE A 102 19.41 -31.20 -9.30
CA ILE A 102 19.56 -30.11 -8.29
C ILE A 102 18.26 -29.35 -8.19
N ALA A 103 17.64 -29.38 -7.01
CA ALA A 103 16.50 -28.52 -6.70
C ALA A 103 16.97 -27.26 -5.95
N THR A 104 16.75 -26.10 -6.52
CA THR A 104 16.98 -24.81 -5.85
C THR A 104 15.65 -24.23 -5.41
N ILE A 105 15.45 -24.08 -4.10
CA ILE A 105 14.21 -23.56 -3.51
C ILE A 105 14.45 -22.16 -3.01
N ARG A 106 13.64 -21.22 -3.45
CA ARG A 106 13.70 -19.82 -3.08
C ARG A 106 12.39 -19.39 -2.45
N ASP A 107 12.45 -18.80 -1.26
CA ASP A 107 11.31 -18.09 -0.66
C ASP A 107 10.99 -16.85 -1.50
N ILE A 108 9.78 -16.79 -2.04
CA ILE A 108 9.28 -15.70 -2.88
C ILE A 108 8.19 -14.89 -2.17
N THR A 109 8.02 -15.05 -0.86
CA THR A 109 6.97 -14.34 -0.09
C THR A 109 7.02 -12.84 -0.32
N ARG A 110 8.20 -12.23 -0.20
CA ARG A 110 8.36 -10.78 -0.43
C ARG A 110 8.06 -10.37 -1.86
N PHE A 111 8.45 -11.22 -2.82
CA PHE A 111 8.19 -10.95 -4.23
C PHE A 111 6.69 -11.01 -4.53
N ARG A 112 5.98 -12.05 -4.05
CA ARG A 112 4.52 -12.16 -4.21
C ARG A 112 3.78 -11.01 -3.54
N GLN A 113 4.14 -10.66 -2.32
CA GLN A 113 3.55 -9.51 -1.63
C GLN A 113 3.71 -8.21 -2.41
N ALA A 114 4.90 -7.98 -2.99
CA ALA A 114 5.14 -6.80 -3.83
C ALA A 114 4.31 -6.81 -5.12
N ASP A 115 4.16 -7.98 -5.75
CA ASP A 115 3.37 -8.12 -6.99
C ASP A 115 1.86 -8.01 -6.73
N GLU A 116 1.37 -8.58 -5.63
CA GLU A 116 -0.01 -8.41 -5.17
C GLU A 116 -0.34 -6.95 -4.86
N LEU A 117 0.56 -6.26 -4.15
CA LEU A 117 0.42 -4.82 -3.88
C LEU A 117 0.39 -4.01 -5.18
N LYS A 118 1.24 -4.35 -6.16
CA LYS A 118 1.25 -3.70 -7.48
C LYS A 118 -0.05 -3.95 -8.24
N SER A 119 -0.55 -5.17 -8.25
CA SER A 119 -1.79 -5.54 -8.94
C SER A 119 -3.01 -4.87 -8.30
N THR A 120 -3.06 -4.87 -6.98
CA THR A 120 -4.08 -4.17 -6.19
C THR A 120 -4.05 -2.68 -6.46
N PHE A 121 -2.85 -2.08 -6.54
CA PHE A 121 -2.67 -0.68 -6.91
C PHE A 121 -3.30 -0.34 -8.27
N ILE A 122 -2.94 -1.09 -9.32
CA ILE A 122 -3.46 -0.86 -10.67
C ILE A 122 -4.99 -0.96 -10.68
N SER A 123 -5.55 -1.94 -9.97
CA SER A 123 -7.00 -2.13 -9.85
C SER A 123 -7.69 -0.95 -9.15
N ILE A 124 -7.18 -0.53 -7.97
CA ILE A 124 -7.75 0.59 -7.21
C ILE A 124 -7.67 1.89 -8.01
N VAL A 125 -6.50 2.22 -8.58
CA VAL A 125 -6.32 3.43 -9.39
C VAL A 125 -7.27 3.44 -10.58
N SER A 126 -7.37 2.31 -11.29
CA SER A 126 -8.27 2.19 -12.45
C SER A 126 -9.73 2.43 -12.06
N HIS A 127 -10.17 1.89 -10.92
CA HIS A 127 -11.53 2.07 -10.42
C HIS A 127 -11.79 3.51 -9.99
N GLU A 128 -10.88 4.10 -9.20
CA GLU A 128 -11.02 5.46 -8.68
C GLU A 128 -10.93 6.53 -9.80
N LEU A 129 -10.22 6.27 -10.90
CA LEU A 129 -10.19 7.14 -12.07
C LEU A 129 -11.44 7.00 -12.95
N LYS A 130 -11.99 5.79 -13.08
CA LYS A 130 -13.18 5.56 -13.92
C LYS A 130 -14.42 6.28 -13.40
N THR A 131 -14.59 6.37 -12.09
CA THR A 131 -15.79 6.95 -11.46
C THR A 131 -15.97 8.43 -11.81
N PRO A 132 -15.01 9.35 -11.55
CA PRO A 132 -15.13 10.77 -11.91
C PRO A 132 -15.25 10.96 -13.42
N VAL A 133 -14.49 10.20 -14.22
CA VAL A 133 -14.62 10.27 -15.70
C VAL A 133 -16.02 9.89 -16.17
N ALA A 134 -16.64 8.88 -15.57
CA ALA A 134 -18.00 8.47 -15.91
C ALA A 134 -19.03 9.54 -15.54
N LEU A 135 -18.86 10.21 -14.38
CA LEU A 135 -19.70 11.32 -13.94
C LEU A 135 -19.57 12.50 -14.88
N ILE A 136 -18.37 12.97 -15.16
CA ILE A 136 -18.12 14.06 -16.12
C ILE A 136 -18.78 13.75 -17.46
N LYS A 137 -18.54 12.55 -18.00
CA LYS A 137 -19.12 12.11 -19.26
C LYS A 137 -20.65 12.07 -19.22
N GLY A 138 -21.22 11.63 -18.09
CA GLY A 138 -22.67 11.58 -17.89
C GLY A 138 -23.30 12.98 -17.93
N TYR A 139 -22.76 13.93 -17.16
CA TYR A 139 -23.26 15.30 -17.13
C TYR A 139 -23.09 16.00 -18.50
N VAL A 140 -21.94 15.88 -19.13
CA VAL A 140 -21.71 16.42 -20.49
C VAL A 140 -22.68 15.81 -21.50
N SER A 141 -22.91 14.49 -21.46
CA SER A 141 -23.86 13.83 -22.36
C SER A 141 -25.30 14.29 -22.12
N THR A 142 -25.67 14.55 -20.85
CA THR A 142 -26.99 15.05 -20.48
C THR A 142 -27.18 16.46 -20.99
N LEU A 143 -26.24 17.35 -20.76
CA LEU A 143 -26.30 18.74 -21.24
C LEU A 143 -26.30 18.88 -22.75
N ARG A 144 -25.76 17.92 -23.50
CA ARG A 144 -25.72 17.88 -24.98
C ARG A 144 -26.95 17.29 -25.63
N ARG A 145 -27.96 16.90 -24.88
CA ARG A 145 -29.19 16.35 -25.46
C ARG A 145 -29.96 17.45 -26.22
N GLU A 146 -30.23 17.20 -27.48
CA GLU A 146 -30.94 18.12 -28.35
C GLU A 146 -32.48 18.13 -28.12
N ASP A 147 -32.99 17.05 -27.47
CA ASP A 147 -34.41 16.88 -27.13
C ASP A 147 -34.80 17.50 -25.78
N ALA A 148 -33.86 18.15 -25.09
CA ALA A 148 -34.09 18.74 -23.78
C ALA A 148 -33.70 20.22 -23.77
N SER A 149 -34.52 21.02 -23.10
CA SER A 149 -34.20 22.42 -22.76
C SER A 149 -33.86 22.50 -21.25
N TRP A 150 -32.68 22.96 -20.96
CA TRP A 150 -32.18 23.04 -19.57
C TRP A 150 -32.30 24.46 -19.03
N ASP A 151 -32.83 24.59 -17.82
CA ASP A 151 -32.78 25.84 -17.12
C ASP A 151 -31.33 26.20 -16.75
N ARG A 152 -31.06 27.50 -16.66
CA ARG A 152 -29.71 27.98 -16.37
C ARG A 152 -29.13 27.41 -15.07
N SER A 153 -29.96 27.23 -14.03
CA SER A 153 -29.55 26.60 -12.78
C SER A 153 -29.07 25.14 -12.97
N ILE A 154 -29.77 24.35 -13.77
CA ILE A 154 -29.39 22.97 -14.06
C ILE A 154 -28.05 22.90 -14.81
N ILE A 155 -27.81 23.86 -15.70
CA ILE A 155 -26.54 23.96 -16.43
C ILE A 155 -25.42 24.34 -15.45
N GLU A 156 -25.64 25.35 -14.59
CA GLU A 156 -24.65 25.80 -13.59
C GLU A 156 -24.32 24.67 -12.62
N ASP A 157 -25.33 24.01 -12.03
CA ASP A 157 -25.15 22.87 -11.12
C ASP A 157 -24.38 21.72 -11.79
N SER A 158 -24.68 21.44 -13.07
CA SER A 158 -24.00 20.38 -13.83
C SER A 158 -22.55 20.71 -14.13
N LEU A 159 -22.24 21.97 -14.45
CA LEU A 159 -20.88 22.44 -14.67
C LEU A 159 -20.05 22.42 -13.36
N GLU A 160 -20.67 22.77 -12.22
CA GLU A 160 -20.03 22.69 -10.91
C GLU A 160 -19.61 21.25 -10.60
N VAL A 161 -20.50 20.26 -10.81
CA VAL A 161 -20.14 18.85 -10.61
C VAL A 161 -19.01 18.40 -11.55
N ILE A 162 -19.01 18.86 -12.82
CA ILE A 162 -17.94 18.55 -13.77
C ILE A 162 -16.60 19.12 -13.29
N GLU A 163 -16.59 20.35 -12.81
CA GLU A 163 -15.40 21.03 -12.27
C GLU A 163 -14.87 20.30 -11.03
N GLU A 164 -15.75 19.99 -10.06
CA GLU A 164 -15.38 19.23 -8.85
C GLU A 164 -14.74 17.87 -9.17
N GLU A 165 -15.30 17.11 -10.11
CA GLU A 165 -14.76 15.79 -10.47
C GLU A 165 -13.47 15.91 -11.30
N ALA A 166 -13.27 16.99 -12.06
CA ALA A 166 -12.01 17.28 -12.75
C ALA A 166 -10.90 17.66 -11.76
N ASP A 167 -11.21 18.49 -10.76
CA ASP A 167 -10.28 18.84 -9.68
C ASP A 167 -9.88 17.60 -8.86
N ARG A 168 -10.85 16.74 -8.57
CA ARG A 168 -10.61 15.48 -7.90
C ARG A 168 -9.67 14.56 -8.69
N LEU A 169 -9.83 14.48 -10.02
CA LEU A 169 -8.91 13.74 -10.90
C LEU A 169 -7.50 14.31 -10.86
N THR A 170 -7.38 15.63 -10.91
CA THR A 170 -6.09 16.34 -10.83
C THR A 170 -5.38 16.00 -9.54
N LEU A 171 -6.05 16.14 -8.39
CA LEU A 171 -5.48 15.80 -7.08
C LEU A 171 -5.06 14.31 -7.00
N MET A 172 -5.84 13.41 -7.60
CA MET A 172 -5.51 11.99 -7.63
C MET A 172 -4.23 11.73 -8.45
N ILE A 173 -4.09 12.37 -9.62
CA ILE A 173 -2.89 12.26 -10.46
C ILE A 173 -1.66 12.79 -9.72
N GLU A 174 -1.76 13.93 -9.06
CA GLU A 174 -0.68 14.51 -8.26
C GLU A 174 -0.25 13.56 -7.13
N ASN A 175 -1.22 12.99 -6.40
CA ASN A 175 -0.94 12.01 -5.35
C ASN A 175 -0.25 10.74 -5.89
N LEU A 176 -0.61 10.27 -7.09
CA LEU A 176 0.03 9.14 -7.74
C LEU A 176 1.47 9.45 -8.16
N LEU A 177 1.71 10.65 -8.71
CA LEU A 177 3.04 11.10 -9.08
C LEU A 177 3.94 11.25 -7.85
N ASP A 178 3.43 11.83 -6.77
CA ASP A 178 4.18 11.95 -5.50
C ASP A 178 4.49 10.58 -4.89
N ALA A 179 3.53 9.63 -4.89
CA ALA A 179 3.77 8.26 -4.43
C ALA A 179 4.82 7.53 -5.30
N SER A 180 4.85 7.79 -6.60
CA SER A 180 5.86 7.26 -7.51
C SER A 180 7.26 7.85 -7.24
N ARG A 181 7.35 9.17 -7.01
CA ARG A 181 8.62 9.85 -6.66
C ARG A 181 9.20 9.33 -5.35
N LEU A 182 8.35 9.08 -4.34
CA LEU A 182 8.77 8.46 -3.08
C LEU A 182 9.45 7.10 -3.28
N GLN A 183 8.93 6.28 -4.20
CA GLN A 183 9.55 4.99 -4.54
C GLN A 183 10.89 5.13 -5.25
N ALA A 184 11.09 6.21 -5.99
CA ALA A 184 12.32 6.47 -6.76
C ALA A 184 13.45 7.11 -5.93
N GLY A 185 13.24 7.38 -4.63
CA GLY A 185 14.32 7.88 -3.77
C GLY A 185 14.00 9.12 -2.93
N GLY A 186 12.76 9.57 -2.88
CA GLY A 186 12.31 10.61 -1.96
C GLY A 186 11.41 11.67 -2.58
N LEU A 187 10.75 12.41 -1.71
CA LEU A 187 9.92 13.56 -2.07
C LEU A 187 10.76 14.84 -1.96
N PRO A 188 11.01 15.58 -3.03
CA PRO A 188 11.71 16.85 -2.92
C PRO A 188 10.85 17.86 -2.18
N VAL A 189 11.42 18.51 -1.16
CA VAL A 189 10.79 19.59 -0.41
C VAL A 189 11.56 20.90 -0.64
N LYS A 190 10.83 21.96 -0.93
CA LYS A 190 11.40 23.32 -1.13
C LYS A 190 11.16 24.11 0.14
N LYS A 191 12.07 24.03 1.10
CA LYS A 191 11.93 24.69 2.39
C LYS A 191 12.16 26.18 2.28
N SER A 192 11.26 26.98 2.89
CA SER A 192 11.32 28.42 3.08
C SER A 192 10.86 28.77 4.48
N ASP A 193 11.02 30.03 4.88
CA ASP A 193 10.48 30.55 6.12
C ASP A 193 8.96 30.60 6.04
N VAL A 194 8.27 29.92 6.96
CA VAL A 194 6.82 29.74 6.93
C VAL A 194 6.22 30.06 8.29
N LEU A 195 5.11 30.83 8.27
CA LEU A 195 4.24 31.05 9.41
C LEU A 195 3.15 29.98 9.45
N VAL A 196 3.21 29.11 10.44
CA VAL A 196 2.26 27.98 10.61
C VAL A 196 0.82 28.49 10.76
N HIS A 197 0.63 29.61 11.45
CA HIS A 197 -0.68 30.28 11.59
C HIS A 197 -1.34 30.56 10.24
N ASP A 198 -0.59 31.10 9.29
CA ASP A 198 -1.12 31.51 7.99
C ASP A 198 -1.58 30.31 7.18
N ILE A 199 -0.81 29.24 7.20
CA ILE A 199 -1.20 27.99 6.51
C ILE A 199 -2.49 27.44 7.14
N ILE A 200 -2.53 27.31 8.48
CA ILE A 200 -3.70 26.76 9.16
C ILE A 200 -4.94 27.61 8.85
N ASN A 201 -4.84 28.93 8.93
CA ASN A 201 -5.96 29.83 8.66
C ASN A 201 -6.46 29.73 7.21
N ARG A 202 -5.57 29.62 6.23
CA ARG A 202 -5.94 29.40 4.82
C ARG A 202 -6.68 28.08 4.63
N VAL A 203 -6.14 27.00 5.22
CA VAL A 203 -6.78 25.68 5.15
C VAL A 203 -8.14 25.69 5.80
N VAL A 204 -8.27 26.24 7.01
CA VAL A 204 -9.55 26.36 7.71
C VAL A 204 -10.59 27.12 6.88
N LYS A 205 -10.21 28.30 6.37
CA LYS A 205 -11.11 29.11 5.52
C LYS A 205 -11.58 28.34 4.30
N ARG A 206 -10.68 27.65 3.60
CA ARG A 206 -11.00 26.86 2.41
C ARG A 206 -11.86 25.63 2.75
N MET A 207 -11.50 24.87 3.79
CA MET A 207 -12.21 23.64 4.13
C MET A 207 -13.57 23.89 4.77
N GLN A 208 -13.77 25.03 5.46
CA GLN A 208 -15.08 25.40 6.04
C GLN A 208 -16.13 25.63 4.95
N THR A 209 -15.75 26.08 3.75
CA THR A 209 -16.71 26.24 2.63
C THR A 209 -17.14 24.89 2.05
N GLN A 210 -16.40 23.82 2.29
CA GLN A 210 -16.67 22.47 1.75
C GLN A 210 -17.62 21.64 2.64
N THR A 211 -17.97 22.16 3.82
CA THR A 211 -18.85 21.44 4.74
C THR A 211 -19.80 22.35 5.49
N SER A 212 -21.07 21.99 5.52
CA SER A 212 -22.10 22.62 6.36
C SER A 212 -22.40 21.82 7.63
N ARG A 213 -21.88 20.59 7.74
CA ARG A 213 -22.14 19.69 8.87
C ARG A 213 -21.08 19.77 9.96
N HIS A 214 -19.94 20.44 9.67
CA HIS A 214 -18.80 20.52 10.58
C HIS A 214 -18.46 21.98 10.86
N THR A 215 -18.03 22.23 12.10
CA THR A 215 -17.41 23.49 12.48
C THR A 215 -15.94 23.27 12.70
N ILE A 216 -15.10 23.95 11.90
CA ILE A 216 -13.64 23.82 12.02
C ILE A 216 -13.16 24.93 12.95
N ILE A 217 -12.52 24.54 14.05
CA ILE A 217 -11.96 25.45 15.04
C ILE A 217 -10.47 25.31 15.18
N THR A 218 -9.81 26.39 15.58
CA THR A 218 -8.37 26.42 15.82
C THR A 218 -8.08 26.70 17.28
N ASP A 219 -7.10 26.00 17.85
CA ASP A 219 -6.56 26.21 19.19
C ASP A 219 -5.03 26.34 19.06
N LEU A 220 -4.59 27.55 18.75
CA LEU A 220 -3.20 27.84 18.41
C LEU A 220 -2.63 28.85 19.43
N PRO A 221 -1.41 28.61 19.95
CA PRO A 221 -0.68 29.63 20.72
C PRO A 221 -0.46 30.88 19.87
N PRO A 222 -0.58 32.08 20.46
CA PRO A 222 -0.42 33.35 19.72
C PRO A 222 0.98 33.50 19.12
N ASP A 223 2.01 32.94 19.79
CA ASP A 223 3.42 33.16 19.47
C ASP A 223 4.07 31.89 18.84
N LEU A 224 3.46 31.30 17.82
CA LEU A 224 4.12 30.24 17.07
C LEU A 224 5.29 30.81 16.25
N PRO A 225 6.48 30.22 16.34
CA PRO A 225 7.65 30.71 15.61
C PRO A 225 7.53 30.42 14.10
N VAL A 226 8.31 31.16 13.31
CA VAL A 226 8.59 30.82 11.92
C VAL A 226 9.40 29.52 11.89
N ILE A 227 9.04 28.64 10.99
CA ILE A 227 9.73 27.37 10.74
C ILE A 227 10.25 27.26 9.33
N LEU A 228 11.29 26.46 9.11
CA LEU A 228 11.84 26.18 7.79
C LEU A 228 11.10 24.97 7.17
N ALA A 229 10.13 25.23 6.29
CA ALA A 229 9.27 24.20 5.71
C ALA A 229 8.85 24.49 4.27
N ASP A 230 8.33 23.48 3.58
CA ASP A 230 7.66 23.65 2.29
C ASP A 230 6.17 23.97 2.53
N GLU A 231 5.81 25.23 2.30
CA GLU A 231 4.48 25.75 2.55
C GLU A 231 3.39 24.97 1.81
N THR A 232 3.60 24.68 0.53
CA THR A 232 2.64 23.94 -0.31
C THR A 232 2.43 22.51 0.21
N ARG A 233 3.51 21.85 0.62
CA ARG A 233 3.45 20.50 1.17
C ARG A 233 2.78 20.46 2.53
N LEU A 234 3.02 21.43 3.40
CA LEU A 234 2.31 21.53 4.69
C LEU A 234 0.81 21.82 4.52
N GLU A 235 0.47 22.66 3.56
CA GLU A 235 -0.93 22.89 3.20
C GLU A 235 -1.60 21.60 2.72
N GLN A 236 -0.92 20.80 1.88
CA GLN A 236 -1.37 19.47 1.44
C GLN A 236 -1.60 18.51 2.62
N VAL A 237 -0.69 18.48 3.60
CA VAL A 237 -0.83 17.68 4.84
C VAL A 237 -2.09 18.06 5.59
N LEU A 238 -2.27 19.35 5.89
CA LEU A 238 -3.43 19.84 6.67
C LEU A 238 -4.74 19.61 5.91
N GLN A 239 -4.78 19.89 4.61
CA GLN A 239 -5.97 19.63 3.77
C GLN A 239 -6.35 18.15 3.79
N ASN A 240 -5.38 17.26 3.67
CA ASN A 240 -5.64 15.83 3.72
C ASN A 240 -6.19 15.37 5.08
N LEU A 241 -5.61 15.86 6.19
CA LEU A 241 -6.08 15.51 7.54
C LEU A 241 -7.49 16.05 7.81
N VAL A 242 -7.76 17.31 7.45
CA VAL A 242 -9.10 17.94 7.63
C VAL A 242 -10.12 17.28 6.69
N SER A 243 -9.77 17.00 5.44
CA SER A 243 -10.64 16.29 4.50
C SER A 243 -11.00 14.89 5.01
N ASN A 244 -10.03 14.17 5.61
CA ASN A 244 -10.31 12.89 6.25
C ASN A 244 -11.27 13.06 7.44
N ALA A 245 -11.09 14.06 8.29
CA ALA A 245 -12.00 14.35 9.39
C ALA A 245 -13.44 14.63 8.89
N ILE A 246 -13.61 15.47 7.86
CA ILE A 246 -14.92 15.74 7.22
C ILE A 246 -15.53 14.45 6.65
N LYS A 247 -14.72 13.61 6.05
CA LYS A 247 -15.17 12.38 5.38
C LYS A 247 -15.59 11.28 6.33
N TYR A 248 -14.90 11.14 7.46
CA TYR A 248 -15.10 10.02 8.39
C TYR A 248 -15.94 10.35 9.60
N ALA A 249 -15.99 11.60 10.04
CA ALA A 249 -16.95 12.05 11.02
C ALA A 249 -18.29 12.38 10.33
N PRO A 250 -19.45 11.93 10.87
CA PRO A 250 -20.75 12.25 10.25
C PRO A 250 -21.09 13.75 10.34
N GLN A 251 -20.73 14.37 11.45
CA GLN A 251 -20.93 15.77 11.80
C GLN A 251 -20.13 16.12 13.05
N GLY A 252 -20.07 17.37 13.42
CA GLY A 252 -19.51 17.81 14.69
C GLY A 252 -18.33 18.76 14.51
N GLN A 253 -17.48 18.84 15.54
CA GLN A 253 -16.35 19.75 15.55
C GLN A 253 -15.09 19.06 15.02
N ILE A 254 -14.36 19.80 14.17
CA ILE A 254 -13.00 19.44 13.75
C ILE A 254 -12.08 20.49 14.36
N ARG A 255 -11.13 20.06 15.19
CA ARG A 255 -10.21 20.94 15.90
C ARG A 255 -8.80 20.78 15.34
N ILE A 256 -8.17 21.91 15.02
CA ILE A 256 -6.74 21.98 14.70
C ILE A 256 -6.06 22.66 15.88
N SER A 257 -5.20 21.94 16.58
CA SER A 257 -4.44 22.48 17.72
C SER A 257 -2.94 22.46 17.45
N ALA A 258 -2.21 23.39 18.05
CA ALA A 258 -0.76 23.39 18.00
C ALA A 258 -0.17 23.58 19.40
N GLN A 259 0.95 22.93 19.67
CA GLN A 259 1.72 23.08 20.92
C GLN A 259 3.19 23.26 20.58
N LEU A 260 3.75 24.32 21.12
CA LEU A 260 5.19 24.58 21.04
C LEU A 260 5.94 23.71 22.06
N ARG A 261 6.97 23.03 21.63
CA ARG A 261 7.94 22.30 22.44
C ARG A 261 9.34 22.89 22.20
N SER A 262 10.33 22.48 22.98
CA SER A 262 11.69 23.05 22.90
C SER A 262 12.29 23.03 21.51
N ASP A 263 12.11 21.92 20.77
CA ASP A 263 12.78 21.69 19.49
C ASP A 263 11.85 21.51 18.31
N PHE A 264 10.52 21.44 18.56
CA PHE A 264 9.52 21.18 17.53
C PHE A 264 8.13 21.74 17.89
N ILE A 265 7.30 21.92 16.89
CA ILE A 265 5.89 22.19 17.05
C ILE A 265 5.14 20.87 16.87
N VAL A 266 4.19 20.57 17.77
CA VAL A 266 3.21 19.50 17.60
C VAL A 266 1.93 20.11 17.04
N ILE A 267 1.43 19.58 15.92
CA ILE A 267 0.15 19.99 15.35
C ILE A 267 -0.76 18.77 15.32
N CYS A 268 -1.99 18.92 15.82
CA CYS A 268 -2.97 17.84 15.86
C CYS A 268 -4.27 18.27 15.16
N VAL A 269 -4.85 17.34 14.40
CA VAL A 269 -6.20 17.46 13.85
C VAL A 269 -7.05 16.38 14.50
N SER A 270 -8.12 16.81 15.18
CA SER A 270 -9.07 15.90 15.86
C SER A 270 -10.49 16.09 15.34
N ASP A 271 -11.25 15.01 15.29
CA ASP A 271 -12.66 14.96 14.91
C ASP A 271 -13.50 14.26 15.99
N GLU A 272 -14.82 14.35 15.86
CA GLU A 272 -15.79 13.68 16.74
C GLU A 272 -16.43 12.45 16.10
N GLY A 273 -15.72 11.82 15.16
CA GLY A 273 -16.17 10.65 14.43
C GLY A 273 -16.10 9.33 15.23
N PRO A 274 -16.17 8.19 14.55
CA PRO A 274 -16.12 6.87 15.19
C PRO A 274 -14.71 6.49 15.70
N GLY A 275 -13.69 7.29 15.39
CA GLY A 275 -12.30 6.98 15.72
C GLY A 275 -11.66 5.97 14.76
N ILE A 276 -10.47 5.50 15.13
CA ILE A 276 -9.69 4.52 14.39
C ILE A 276 -9.58 3.25 15.24
N ALA A 277 -9.98 2.10 14.68
CA ALA A 277 -9.90 0.84 15.40
C ALA A 277 -8.43 0.51 15.77
N PRO A 278 -8.14 0.04 16.99
CA PRO A 278 -6.76 -0.25 17.43
C PRO A 278 -6.00 -1.17 16.48
N GLY A 279 -6.69 -2.13 15.84
CA GLY A 279 -6.10 -3.04 14.86
C GLY A 279 -5.68 -2.36 13.56
N ASP A 280 -6.27 -1.21 13.21
CA ASP A 280 -5.97 -0.47 11.98
C ASP A 280 -4.83 0.54 12.17
N ILE A 281 -4.60 1.04 13.40
CA ILE A 281 -3.61 2.08 13.70
C ILE A 281 -2.21 1.79 13.11
N PRO A 282 -1.66 0.57 13.20
CA PRO A 282 -0.35 0.26 12.63
C PRO A 282 -0.27 0.43 11.11
N PHE A 283 -1.41 0.37 10.41
CA PHE A 283 -1.48 0.27 8.95
C PHE A 283 -2.03 1.51 8.26
N ILE A 284 -2.69 2.46 8.97
CA ILE A 284 -3.37 3.59 8.32
C ILE A 284 -2.46 4.51 7.51
N PHE A 285 -1.14 4.51 7.81
CA PHE A 285 -0.13 5.24 7.06
C PHE A 285 0.51 4.41 5.95
N ASP A 286 0.10 3.15 5.79
CA ASP A 286 0.60 2.29 4.72
C ASP A 286 -0.06 2.64 3.40
N ARG A 287 0.67 2.41 2.33
CA ARG A 287 0.23 2.69 0.97
C ARG A 287 -0.99 1.83 0.62
N PHE A 288 -2.07 2.47 0.15
CA PHE A 288 -3.34 1.85 -0.26
C PHE A 288 -4.14 1.24 0.89
N TYR A 289 -3.70 1.40 2.13
CA TYR A 289 -4.45 0.89 3.25
C TYR A 289 -5.77 1.66 3.42
N ARG A 290 -6.82 0.93 3.66
CA ARG A 290 -8.16 1.43 4.01
C ARG A 290 -8.77 0.47 5.00
N ALA A 291 -9.25 0.97 6.13
CA ALA A 291 -9.95 0.17 7.11
C ALA A 291 -11.14 -0.56 6.45
N PRO A 292 -11.29 -1.89 6.60
CA PRO A 292 -12.27 -2.69 5.86
C PRO A 292 -13.71 -2.19 5.98
N ASP A 293 -14.10 -1.75 7.17
CA ASP A 293 -15.46 -1.24 7.42
C ASP A 293 -15.71 0.12 6.76
N MET A 294 -14.69 0.96 6.67
CA MET A 294 -14.77 2.28 6.06
C MET A 294 -14.62 2.22 4.53
N ALA A 295 -13.93 1.20 4.01
CA ALA A 295 -13.72 1.05 2.56
C ALA A 295 -15.02 0.88 1.78
N LYS A 296 -16.06 0.33 2.41
CA LYS A 296 -17.40 0.11 1.80
C LYS A 296 -18.19 1.40 1.63
N HIS A 297 -17.97 2.39 2.48
CA HIS A 297 -18.80 3.59 2.58
C HIS A 297 -18.13 4.88 2.12
N THR A 298 -16.83 4.85 1.88
CA THR A 298 -16.06 6.05 1.54
C THR A 298 -15.21 5.82 0.28
N LYS A 299 -15.08 6.86 -0.55
CA LYS A 299 -14.24 6.83 -1.77
C LYS A 299 -12.79 7.23 -1.45
N GLY A 300 -11.81 6.74 -2.21
CA GLY A 300 -10.41 7.19 -2.14
C GLY A 300 -9.39 6.07 -2.29
N ALA A 301 -8.23 6.39 -2.84
CA ALA A 301 -7.17 5.45 -3.19
C ALA A 301 -6.30 4.94 -2.01
N GLY A 302 -6.49 5.45 -0.78
CA GLY A 302 -5.63 5.09 0.36
C GLY A 302 -4.22 5.65 0.27
N LEU A 303 -4.03 6.78 -0.45
CA LEU A 303 -2.72 7.43 -0.62
C LEU A 303 -2.53 8.64 0.29
N GLY A 304 -3.60 9.26 0.77
CA GLY A 304 -3.52 10.53 1.48
C GLY A 304 -2.65 10.45 2.74
N LEU A 305 -2.94 9.56 3.69
CA LEU A 305 -2.16 9.43 4.93
C LEU A 305 -0.73 8.93 4.67
N TYR A 306 -0.52 8.05 3.69
CA TYR A 306 0.81 7.63 3.26
C TYR A 306 1.66 8.83 2.79
N LEU A 307 1.10 9.70 1.93
CA LEU A 307 1.78 10.91 1.47
C LEU A 307 1.98 11.92 2.61
N THR A 308 0.98 12.09 3.46
CA THR A 308 1.09 12.92 4.67
C THR A 308 2.28 12.50 5.52
N ARG A 309 2.42 11.21 5.82
CA ARG A 309 3.57 10.67 6.54
C ARG A 309 4.88 10.99 5.84
N ALA A 310 4.97 10.72 4.54
CA ALA A 310 6.17 10.96 3.77
C ALA A 310 6.57 12.44 3.71
N ILE A 311 5.60 13.35 3.60
CA ILE A 311 5.85 14.80 3.63
C ILE A 311 6.40 15.21 5.00
N ILE A 312 5.79 14.76 6.09
CA ILE A 312 6.25 15.08 7.45
C ILE A 312 7.64 14.50 7.70
N GLU A 313 7.91 13.26 7.32
CA GLU A 313 9.24 12.64 7.44
C GLU A 313 10.31 13.39 6.60
N ALA A 314 9.96 13.88 5.40
CA ALA A 314 10.85 14.72 4.57
C ALA A 314 11.17 16.08 5.22
N HIS A 315 10.31 16.57 6.11
CA HIS A 315 10.55 17.75 6.92
C HIS A 315 11.36 17.45 8.20
N GLY A 316 11.67 16.17 8.49
CA GLY A 316 12.35 15.75 9.71
C GLY A 316 11.41 15.58 10.90
N GLY A 317 10.10 15.56 10.66
CA GLY A 317 9.06 15.36 11.66
C GLY A 317 8.62 13.90 11.79
N ARG A 318 7.62 13.68 12.62
CA ARG A 318 6.96 12.39 12.85
C ARG A 318 5.45 12.60 12.87
N ILE A 319 4.67 11.61 12.39
CA ILE A 319 3.21 11.59 12.45
C ILE A 319 2.73 10.33 13.19
N TRP A 320 1.65 10.45 13.96
CA TRP A 320 1.02 9.34 14.68
C TRP A 320 -0.46 9.58 14.92
N VAL A 321 -1.17 8.52 15.32
CA VAL A 321 -2.52 8.61 15.89
C VAL A 321 -2.37 8.73 17.40
N ASP A 322 -3.11 9.64 18.01
CA ASP A 322 -3.22 9.72 19.47
C ASP A 322 -4.33 8.78 19.95
N PRO A 323 -4.00 7.68 20.64
CA PRO A 323 -4.99 6.72 21.10
C PRO A 323 -5.84 7.24 22.27
N GLU A 324 -5.39 8.31 22.97
CA GLU A 324 -6.06 8.88 24.13
C GLU A 324 -7.01 10.03 23.75
N ALA A 325 -7.27 10.27 22.49
CA ALA A 325 -8.08 11.39 21.99
C ALA A 325 -9.55 11.41 22.47
N GLY A 326 -10.00 10.43 23.24
CA GLY A 326 -11.36 10.33 23.74
C GLY A 326 -12.35 9.90 22.66
N LYS A 327 -13.32 10.76 22.33
CA LYS A 327 -14.28 10.50 21.24
C LYS A 327 -13.70 10.97 19.92
N GLY A 328 -13.74 10.12 18.89
CA GLY A 328 -13.28 10.46 17.55
C GLY A 328 -11.85 10.01 17.26
N ALA A 329 -11.23 10.58 16.23
CA ALA A 329 -9.83 10.36 15.88
C ALA A 329 -9.02 11.63 16.09
N GLN A 330 -7.77 11.46 16.52
CA GLN A 330 -6.77 12.52 16.58
C GLN A 330 -5.48 12.07 15.90
N ILE A 331 -5.08 12.81 14.87
CA ILE A 331 -3.82 12.58 14.17
C ILE A 331 -2.91 13.77 14.44
N CYS A 332 -1.74 13.48 14.99
CA CYS A 332 -0.74 14.46 15.37
C CYS A 332 0.53 14.31 14.57
N PHE A 333 1.20 15.43 14.30
CA PHE A 333 2.53 15.41 13.68
C PHE A 333 3.44 16.49 14.28
N THR A 334 4.75 16.30 14.15
CA THR A 334 5.74 17.27 14.57
C THR A 334 6.42 17.92 13.37
N LEU A 335 6.84 19.18 13.57
CA LEU A 335 7.73 19.90 12.66
C LEU A 335 8.89 20.47 13.48
N PRO A 336 10.15 20.26 13.09
CA PRO A 336 11.30 20.84 13.79
C PRO A 336 11.30 22.37 13.66
N LEU A 337 11.82 23.05 14.67
CA LEU A 337 11.95 24.51 14.67
C LEU A 337 13.15 25.01 13.85
N LYS A 338 14.13 24.12 13.57
CA LYS A 338 15.36 24.43 12.81
C LYS A 338 15.64 23.34 11.79
#